data_4e5410483e263233592aaf737f392212
#
_entry.id   4e5410483e263233592aaf737f392212
#
_cell.length_a   1.000
_cell.length_b   1.000
_cell.length_c   1.000
_cell.angle_alpha   90.00
_cell.angle_beta   90.00
_cell.angle_gamma   90.00
#
_symmetry.space_group_name_H-M   'P 1'
#
loop_
_entity.id
_entity.type
_entity.pdbx_description
1 polymer ?
#
loop_
_entity_poly.entity_id
_entity_poly.type
_entity_poly.pdbx_seq_one_letter_code
_entity_poly.pdbx_strand_id
1 'polypeptide(L)'
;VRQLLQRNPDSHVIATCRNPAAAAALQELQSSSGDRLTVLPLDVTDEATIEEAARHVSATWGHLNLLINASGLLHMPGAMRPETSMKALTPQALLTSFQVNAMGPALVIKNMAPLLAVGGGAAAGREVAVAASMSARVSSIGDNRLGGWHSYRASKTALNQLVRTMSIELAAKKQPVSAILLHPGTVDTDMSKPFQRAVPPGKLFTREFAAQKLLGIIDRVSAGDNGKFFAWDGQEISW
;
A
#
# COMPACT_ATOMS: atom_id res chain seq x y z
N VAL A 1 -5.79 -9.06 -4.45
CA VAL A 1 -7.12 -9.19 -5.06
C VAL A 1 -7.64 -10.61 -4.90
N ARG A 2 -7.01 -11.64 -5.53
CA ARG A 2 -7.48 -13.04 -5.51
C ARG A 2 -7.77 -13.55 -4.10
N GLN A 3 -6.88 -13.34 -3.14
CA GLN A 3 -7.07 -13.79 -1.75
C GLN A 3 -8.22 -13.03 -1.04
N LEU A 4 -8.47 -11.77 -1.34
CA LEU A 4 -9.62 -11.05 -0.78
C LEU A 4 -10.94 -11.64 -1.27
N LEU A 5 -11.05 -11.93 -2.57
CA LEU A 5 -12.22 -12.58 -3.15
C LEU A 5 -12.47 -13.99 -2.62
N GLN A 6 -11.40 -14.73 -2.25
CA GLN A 6 -11.50 -16.07 -1.70
C GLN A 6 -11.88 -16.10 -0.21
N ARG A 7 -11.46 -15.09 0.57
CA ARG A 7 -11.66 -15.05 2.03
C ARG A 7 -13.09 -14.74 2.44
N ASN A 8 -13.76 -13.90 1.69
CA ASN A 8 -15.13 -13.51 1.98
C ASN A 8 -15.95 -13.51 0.69
N PRO A 9 -16.91 -14.43 0.55
CA PRO A 9 -17.75 -14.53 -0.65
C PRO A 9 -18.65 -13.29 -0.86
N ASP A 10 -18.96 -12.56 0.21
CA ASP A 10 -19.83 -11.38 0.18
C ASP A 10 -19.06 -10.07 -0.08
N SER A 11 -17.70 -10.15 -0.14
CA SER A 11 -16.90 -8.95 -0.36
C SER A 11 -16.90 -8.52 -1.82
N HIS A 12 -17.06 -7.20 -2.03
CA HIS A 12 -16.71 -6.51 -3.28
C HIS A 12 -15.27 -6.02 -3.22
N VAL A 13 -14.51 -6.28 -4.27
CA VAL A 13 -13.12 -5.83 -4.38
C VAL A 13 -13.01 -4.85 -5.54
N ILE A 14 -12.46 -3.67 -5.28
CA ILE A 14 -12.12 -2.69 -6.29
C ILE A 14 -10.61 -2.76 -6.49
N ALA A 15 -10.19 -3.22 -7.64
CA ALA A 15 -8.77 -3.25 -8.01
C ALA A 15 -8.48 -2.08 -8.95
N THR A 16 -7.39 -1.38 -8.67
CA THR A 16 -6.99 -0.23 -9.49
C THR A 16 -5.63 -0.45 -10.13
N CYS A 17 -5.47 0.03 -11.35
CA CYS A 17 -4.18 0.08 -12.04
C CYS A 17 -4.17 1.20 -13.09
N ARG A 18 -2.97 1.61 -13.52
CA ARG A 18 -2.81 2.71 -14.50
C ARG A 18 -3.45 2.42 -15.86
N ASN A 19 -3.40 1.18 -16.30
CA ASN A 19 -3.96 0.76 -17.59
C ASN A 19 -4.71 -0.57 -17.44
N PRO A 20 -6.02 -0.52 -17.12
CA PRO A 20 -6.85 -1.74 -17.03
C PRO A 20 -6.85 -2.59 -18.29
N ALA A 21 -6.82 -1.97 -19.47
CA ALA A 21 -6.85 -2.68 -20.74
C ALA A 21 -5.58 -3.55 -20.97
N ALA A 22 -4.45 -3.17 -20.41
CA ALA A 22 -3.20 -3.93 -20.49
C ALA A 22 -3.01 -4.94 -19.33
N ALA A 23 -3.92 -4.98 -18.36
CA ALA A 23 -3.81 -5.81 -17.15
C ALA A 23 -4.46 -7.20 -17.35
N ALA A 24 -3.96 -8.02 -18.28
CA ALA A 24 -4.56 -9.29 -18.69
C ALA A 24 -4.94 -10.21 -17.51
N ALA A 25 -4.04 -10.43 -16.55
CA ALA A 25 -4.30 -11.27 -15.37
C ALA A 25 -5.41 -10.70 -14.45
N LEU A 26 -5.61 -9.39 -14.44
CA LEU A 26 -6.67 -8.75 -13.67
C LEU A 26 -8.01 -8.87 -14.41
N GLN A 27 -8.01 -8.76 -15.74
CA GLN A 27 -9.18 -8.96 -16.57
C GLN A 27 -9.68 -10.42 -16.51
N GLU A 28 -8.77 -11.39 -16.57
CA GLU A 28 -9.09 -12.81 -16.39
C GLU A 28 -9.74 -13.06 -15.01
N LEU A 29 -9.16 -12.46 -13.97
CA LEU A 29 -9.73 -12.56 -12.63
C LEU A 29 -11.11 -11.89 -12.54
N GLN A 30 -11.32 -10.76 -13.19
CA GLN A 30 -12.61 -10.07 -13.25
C GLN A 30 -13.66 -10.95 -13.93
N SER A 31 -13.33 -11.52 -15.07
CA SER A 31 -14.22 -12.42 -15.82
C SER A 31 -14.65 -13.64 -15.00
N SER A 32 -13.76 -14.16 -14.13
CA SER A 32 -14.05 -15.32 -13.29
C SER A 32 -14.73 -14.96 -11.96
N SER A 33 -14.73 -13.69 -11.55
CA SER A 33 -15.26 -13.23 -10.25
C SER A 33 -16.65 -12.57 -10.36
N GLY A 34 -17.14 -12.36 -11.58
CA GLY A 34 -18.41 -11.65 -11.83
C GLY A 34 -18.42 -10.25 -11.22
N ASP A 35 -19.57 -9.86 -10.68
CA ASP A 35 -19.79 -8.52 -10.13
C ASP A 35 -18.98 -8.22 -8.85
N ARG A 36 -18.29 -9.23 -8.31
CA ARG A 36 -17.50 -9.04 -7.08
C ARG A 36 -16.14 -8.38 -7.29
N LEU A 37 -15.72 -8.17 -8.53
CA LEU A 37 -14.47 -7.47 -8.85
C LEU A 37 -14.73 -6.34 -9.85
N THR A 38 -14.53 -5.12 -9.41
CA THR A 38 -14.51 -3.93 -10.26
C THR A 38 -13.06 -3.51 -10.52
N VAL A 39 -12.73 -3.21 -11.75
CA VAL A 39 -11.40 -2.71 -12.15
C VAL A 39 -11.51 -1.27 -12.62
N LEU A 40 -10.76 -0.35 -11.96
CA LEU A 40 -10.78 1.07 -12.28
C LEU A 40 -9.37 1.56 -12.68
N PRO A 41 -9.28 2.52 -13.59
CA PRO A 41 -8.03 3.23 -13.85
C PRO A 41 -7.68 4.10 -12.62
N LEU A 42 -6.41 4.07 -12.22
CA LEU A 42 -5.85 4.96 -11.21
C LEU A 42 -4.34 5.03 -11.36
N ASP A 43 -3.82 6.23 -11.58
CA ASP A 43 -2.41 6.55 -11.48
C ASP A 43 -2.18 7.37 -10.20
N VAL A 44 -1.37 6.87 -9.29
CA VAL A 44 -1.08 7.54 -8.02
C VAL A 44 -0.33 8.86 -8.19
N THR A 45 0.18 9.16 -9.39
CA THR A 45 0.84 10.43 -9.74
C THR A 45 -0.10 11.44 -10.37
N ASP A 46 -1.36 11.07 -10.62
CA ASP A 46 -2.42 11.91 -11.18
C ASP A 46 -3.63 11.91 -10.23
N GLU A 47 -3.78 13.00 -9.47
CA GLU A 47 -4.83 13.13 -8.46
C GLU A 47 -6.24 13.07 -9.07
N ALA A 48 -6.43 13.53 -10.31
CA ALA A 48 -7.73 13.46 -10.95
C ALA A 48 -8.24 12.02 -11.11
N THR A 49 -7.35 11.07 -11.38
CA THR A 49 -7.69 9.64 -11.45
C THR A 49 -8.06 9.05 -10.08
N ILE A 50 -7.43 9.56 -9.01
CA ILE A 50 -7.73 9.18 -7.63
C ILE A 50 -9.13 9.69 -7.23
N GLU A 51 -9.42 10.95 -7.54
CA GLU A 51 -10.73 11.57 -7.28
C GLU A 51 -11.86 10.85 -8.03
N GLU A 52 -11.62 10.48 -9.30
CA GLU A 52 -12.60 9.72 -10.09
C GLU A 52 -12.88 8.35 -9.46
N ALA A 53 -11.83 7.62 -9.07
CA ALA A 53 -11.99 6.34 -8.39
C ALA A 53 -12.77 6.50 -7.06
N ALA A 54 -12.46 7.52 -6.26
CA ALA A 54 -13.17 7.79 -5.01
C ALA A 54 -14.65 8.14 -5.25
N ARG A 55 -14.95 8.92 -6.29
CA ARG A 55 -16.31 9.28 -6.70
C ARG A 55 -17.10 8.05 -7.14
N HIS A 56 -16.47 7.16 -7.92
CA HIS A 56 -17.08 5.91 -8.33
C HIS A 56 -17.43 5.02 -7.13
N VAL A 57 -16.50 4.84 -6.17
CA VAL A 57 -16.74 4.06 -4.95
C VAL A 57 -17.87 4.70 -4.12
N SER A 58 -17.87 6.02 -3.99
CA SER A 58 -18.90 6.76 -3.27
C SER A 58 -20.30 6.54 -3.88
N ALA A 59 -20.41 6.66 -5.20
CA ALA A 59 -21.68 6.53 -5.90
C ALA A 59 -22.23 5.10 -5.90
N THR A 60 -21.34 4.09 -5.92
CA THR A 60 -21.76 2.69 -6.05
C THR A 60 -21.99 2.01 -4.70
N TRP A 61 -21.11 2.24 -3.71
CA TRP A 61 -21.17 1.56 -2.40
C TRP A 61 -21.32 2.51 -1.21
N GLY A 62 -20.96 3.78 -1.35
CA GLY A 62 -21.06 4.79 -0.29
C GLY A 62 -20.07 4.63 0.86
N HIS A 63 -19.29 3.55 0.90
CA HIS A 63 -18.35 3.26 1.98
C HIS A 63 -17.16 2.42 1.50
N LEU A 64 -16.11 2.34 2.34
CA LEU A 64 -14.93 1.50 2.12
C LEU A 64 -14.45 0.92 3.46
N ASN A 65 -14.41 -0.40 3.60
CA ASN A 65 -13.95 -1.07 4.82
C ASN A 65 -12.42 -1.25 4.86
N LEU A 66 -11.79 -1.37 3.68
CA LEU A 66 -10.36 -1.64 3.54
C LEU A 66 -9.80 -0.92 2.33
N LEU A 67 -8.75 -0.13 2.55
CA LEU A 67 -7.90 0.43 1.53
C LEU A 67 -6.51 -0.20 1.62
N ILE A 68 -5.96 -0.69 0.50
CA ILE A 68 -4.58 -1.18 0.42
C ILE A 68 -3.82 -0.39 -0.65
N ASN A 69 -2.94 0.49 -0.23
CA ASN A 69 -1.97 1.16 -1.09
C ASN A 69 -0.80 0.21 -1.38
N ALA A 70 -0.83 -0.44 -2.53
CA ALA A 70 0.19 -1.40 -2.96
C ALA A 70 1.16 -0.84 -4.01
N SER A 71 0.97 0.41 -4.44
CA SER A 71 1.88 1.08 -5.38
C SER A 71 3.26 1.29 -4.78
N GLY A 72 4.29 1.20 -5.61
CA GLY A 72 5.66 1.46 -5.19
C GLY A 72 6.64 1.35 -6.35
N LEU A 73 7.73 2.10 -6.24
CA LEU A 73 8.77 2.17 -7.23
C LEU A 73 10.15 2.12 -6.54
N LEU A 74 11.00 1.19 -6.96
CA LEU A 74 12.40 1.08 -6.52
C LEU A 74 13.36 1.36 -7.69
N HIS A 75 12.99 0.92 -8.89
CA HIS A 75 13.77 1.13 -10.11
C HIS A 75 12.86 1.19 -11.33
N MET A 76 13.36 1.80 -12.40
CA MET A 76 12.77 1.77 -13.74
C MET A 76 13.83 1.30 -14.73
N PRO A 77 13.60 0.21 -15.46
CA PRO A 77 14.55 -0.28 -16.45
C PRO A 77 14.97 0.82 -17.44
N GLY A 78 16.27 1.00 -17.61
CA GLY A 78 16.84 2.02 -18.50
C GLY A 78 16.81 3.47 -17.99
N ALA A 79 16.02 3.79 -16.95
CA ALA A 79 15.82 5.16 -16.48
C ALA A 79 16.29 5.43 -15.04
N MET A 80 16.02 4.51 -14.12
CA MET A 80 16.34 4.72 -12.69
C MET A 80 16.80 3.42 -12.03
N ARG A 81 17.91 3.49 -11.30
CA ARG A 81 18.40 2.40 -10.44
C ARG A 81 18.55 2.91 -9.01
N PRO A 82 18.37 2.05 -7.98
CA PRO A 82 18.64 2.44 -6.61
C PRO A 82 20.09 2.86 -6.45
N GLU A 83 20.31 3.98 -5.78
CA GLU A 83 21.64 4.57 -5.60
C GLU A 83 22.49 3.72 -4.65
N THR A 84 23.70 3.37 -5.06
CA THR A 84 24.68 2.66 -4.22
C THR A 84 25.61 3.61 -3.46
N SER A 85 25.62 4.90 -3.83
CA SER A 85 26.42 5.94 -3.19
C SER A 85 25.77 7.32 -3.38
N MET A 86 26.18 8.30 -2.56
CA MET A 86 25.72 9.69 -2.67
C MET A 86 25.98 10.29 -4.07
N LYS A 87 27.04 9.86 -4.75
CA LYS A 87 27.39 10.36 -6.09
C LYS A 87 26.35 10.01 -7.15
N ALA A 88 25.56 8.94 -6.92
CA ALA A 88 24.52 8.49 -7.84
C ALA A 88 23.17 9.17 -7.59
N LEU A 89 23.05 10.00 -6.55
CA LEU A 89 21.80 10.69 -6.22
C LEU A 89 21.49 11.77 -7.24
N THR A 90 20.25 11.78 -7.74
CA THR A 90 19.78 12.79 -8.70
C THR A 90 18.43 13.39 -8.24
N PRO A 91 18.16 14.68 -8.58
CA PRO A 91 16.87 15.29 -8.31
C PRO A 91 15.70 14.50 -8.91
N GLN A 92 15.87 13.99 -10.13
CA GLN A 92 14.83 13.24 -10.82
C GLN A 92 14.48 11.92 -10.10
N ALA A 93 15.47 11.17 -9.61
CA ALA A 93 15.24 9.94 -8.86
C ALA A 93 14.49 10.23 -7.54
N LEU A 94 14.86 11.31 -6.83
CA LEU A 94 14.14 11.77 -5.64
C LEU A 94 12.69 12.12 -5.97
N LEU A 95 12.45 13.03 -6.92
CA LEU A 95 11.11 13.48 -7.28
C LEU A 95 10.21 12.31 -7.67
N THR A 96 10.67 11.43 -8.55
CA THR A 96 9.90 10.27 -9.01
C THR A 96 9.60 9.31 -7.86
N SER A 97 10.60 9.04 -6.99
CA SER A 97 10.39 8.17 -5.83
C SER A 97 9.40 8.77 -4.85
N PHE A 98 9.47 10.07 -4.58
CA PHE A 98 8.53 10.75 -3.68
C PHE A 98 7.11 10.79 -4.27
N GLN A 99 6.95 11.07 -5.54
CA GLN A 99 5.64 11.08 -6.21
C GLN A 99 4.95 9.73 -6.08
N VAL A 100 5.63 8.64 -6.44
CA VAL A 100 5.02 7.31 -6.46
C VAL A 100 4.90 6.68 -5.07
N ASN A 101 5.94 6.81 -4.22
CA ASN A 101 6.03 6.06 -2.98
C ASN A 101 5.46 6.78 -1.76
N ALA A 102 5.31 8.11 -1.79
CA ALA A 102 4.86 8.91 -0.66
C ALA A 102 3.62 9.74 -0.99
N MET A 103 3.73 10.65 -1.97
CA MET A 103 2.65 11.57 -2.31
C MET A 103 1.41 10.82 -2.81
N GLY A 104 1.58 9.91 -3.77
CA GLY A 104 0.48 9.15 -4.34
C GLY A 104 -0.33 8.39 -3.28
N PRO A 105 0.26 7.50 -2.47
CA PRO A 105 -0.45 6.83 -1.38
C PRO A 105 -1.13 7.78 -0.39
N ALA A 106 -0.52 8.93 -0.07
CA ALA A 106 -1.12 9.93 0.80
C ALA A 106 -2.35 10.58 0.16
N LEU A 107 -2.29 10.93 -1.13
CA LEU A 107 -3.44 11.46 -1.87
C LEU A 107 -4.58 10.43 -1.99
N VAL A 108 -4.24 9.15 -2.18
CA VAL A 108 -5.24 8.06 -2.15
C VAL A 108 -5.92 7.99 -0.79
N ILE A 109 -5.19 8.02 0.34
CA ILE A 109 -5.80 8.03 1.67
C ILE A 109 -6.68 9.28 1.84
N LYS A 110 -6.18 10.46 1.48
CA LYS A 110 -6.92 11.73 1.55
C LYS A 110 -8.30 11.62 0.89
N ASN A 111 -8.35 11.12 -0.34
CA ASN A 111 -9.56 11.05 -1.13
C ASN A 111 -10.50 9.91 -0.68
N MET A 112 -9.96 8.82 -0.10
CA MET A 112 -10.73 7.68 0.39
C MET A 112 -11.12 7.79 1.88
N ALA A 113 -10.53 8.70 2.65
CA ALA A 113 -10.79 8.83 4.08
C ALA A 113 -12.26 9.06 4.45
N PRO A 114 -13.05 9.87 3.72
CA PRO A 114 -14.48 10.00 4.00
C PRO A 114 -15.25 8.68 3.88
N LEU A 115 -14.88 7.84 2.89
CA LEU A 115 -15.50 6.53 2.66
C LEU A 115 -15.09 5.51 3.73
N LEU A 116 -13.84 5.54 4.16
CA LEU A 116 -13.33 4.72 5.27
C LEU A 116 -14.01 5.08 6.59
N ALA A 117 -14.28 6.36 6.83
CA ALA A 117 -14.97 6.80 8.03
C ALA A 117 -16.40 6.24 8.14
N VAL A 118 -17.06 5.99 7.01
CA VAL A 118 -18.37 5.32 6.94
C VAL A 118 -18.22 3.80 7.05
N GLY A 119 -17.14 3.24 6.50
CA GLY A 119 -16.89 1.79 6.43
C GLY A 119 -16.37 1.16 7.72
N GLY A 120 -16.11 1.93 8.78
CA GLY A 120 -15.72 1.44 10.09
C GLY A 120 -16.83 1.58 11.12
N GLY A 121 -16.63 0.97 12.29
CA GLY A 121 -17.57 1.02 13.40
C GLY A 121 -18.56 -0.14 13.45
N ALA A 122 -19.34 -0.21 14.50
CA ALA A 122 -20.25 -1.33 14.81
C ALA A 122 -21.29 -1.58 13.69
N ALA A 123 -21.76 -0.50 13.04
CA ALA A 123 -22.72 -0.61 11.94
C ALA A 123 -22.15 -1.32 10.71
N ALA A 124 -20.84 -1.30 10.53
CA ALA A 124 -20.13 -1.98 9.44
C ALA A 124 -19.65 -3.40 9.83
N GLY A 125 -20.02 -3.88 11.02
CA GLY A 125 -19.58 -5.19 11.54
C GLY A 125 -18.08 -5.28 11.83
N ARG A 126 -17.38 -4.15 11.95
CA ARG A 126 -15.95 -4.03 12.13
C ARG A 126 -15.64 -2.86 13.06
N GLU A 127 -14.73 -3.04 14.04
CA GLU A 127 -14.36 -1.95 14.95
C GLU A 127 -13.85 -0.72 14.20
N VAL A 128 -12.95 -0.93 13.23
CA VAL A 128 -12.37 0.14 12.41
C VAL A 128 -12.28 -0.27 10.94
N ALA A 129 -12.43 0.68 10.03
CA ALA A 129 -11.93 0.53 8.67
C ALA A 129 -10.40 0.63 8.66
N VAL A 130 -9.74 0.00 7.70
CA VAL A 130 -8.27 -0.04 7.65
C VAL A 130 -7.74 0.61 6.38
N ALA A 131 -6.82 1.57 6.54
CA ALA A 131 -5.99 2.11 5.47
C ALA A 131 -4.56 1.55 5.61
N ALA A 132 -4.23 0.51 4.86
CA ALA A 132 -2.92 -0.13 4.87
C ALA A 132 -2.05 0.35 3.73
N SER A 133 -0.85 0.86 4.01
CA SER A 133 0.10 1.32 2.99
C SER A 133 1.37 0.47 2.99
N MET A 134 1.79 0.01 1.79
CA MET A 134 3.03 -0.74 1.63
C MET A 134 4.24 0.16 1.81
N SER A 135 4.94 -0.02 2.92
CA SER A 135 6.25 0.56 3.19
C SER A 135 7.37 -0.49 3.05
N ALA A 136 8.51 -0.23 3.60
CA ALA A 136 9.65 -1.13 3.57
C ALA A 136 10.51 -0.95 4.83
N ARG A 137 11.10 -2.01 5.38
CA ARG A 137 11.98 -1.92 6.56
C ARG A 137 13.11 -0.90 6.37
N VAL A 138 13.59 -0.75 5.14
CA VAL A 138 14.63 0.24 4.81
C VAL A 138 14.21 1.71 5.00
N SER A 139 12.92 1.97 5.26
CA SER A 139 12.41 3.29 5.64
C SER A 139 12.62 3.62 7.11
N SER A 140 12.96 2.65 7.95
CA SER A 140 13.33 2.89 9.34
C SER A 140 14.67 3.61 9.41
N ILE A 141 14.68 4.79 10.03
CA ILE A 141 15.92 5.56 10.25
C ILE A 141 16.77 4.85 11.30
N GLY A 142 16.12 4.33 12.35
CA GLY A 142 16.78 3.60 13.44
C GLY A 142 17.45 2.31 12.98
N ASP A 143 16.89 1.60 12.01
CA ASP A 143 17.42 0.33 11.46
C ASP A 143 18.47 0.53 10.34
N ASN A 144 18.71 1.77 9.89
CA ASN A 144 19.59 2.03 8.78
C ASN A 144 21.07 1.86 9.16
N ARG A 145 21.65 0.70 8.83
CA ARG A 145 23.08 0.36 9.02
C ARG A 145 23.84 0.21 7.71
N LEU A 146 23.12 0.04 6.59
CA LEU A 146 23.73 -0.31 5.30
C LEU A 146 23.90 0.88 4.37
N GLY A 147 23.11 1.94 4.54
CA GLY A 147 23.07 3.06 3.60
C GLY A 147 22.56 2.66 2.21
N GLY A 148 22.90 3.45 1.20
CA GLY A 148 22.43 3.25 -0.17
C GLY A 148 20.91 3.44 -0.34
N TRP A 149 20.44 3.34 -1.57
CA TRP A 149 19.01 3.46 -1.93
C TRP A 149 18.36 4.76 -1.41
N HIS A 150 19.07 5.85 -1.54
CA HIS A 150 18.74 7.13 -0.91
C HIS A 150 17.32 7.59 -1.24
N SER A 151 16.97 7.64 -2.53
CA SER A 151 15.63 8.07 -2.97
C SER A 151 14.53 7.14 -2.48
N TYR A 152 14.76 5.82 -2.51
CA TYR A 152 13.79 4.84 -2.06
C TYR A 152 13.56 4.91 -0.55
N ARG A 153 14.65 4.87 0.25
CA ARG A 153 14.57 4.99 1.72
C ARG A 153 13.84 6.26 2.11
N ALA A 154 14.31 7.41 1.60
CA ALA A 154 13.74 8.70 1.91
C ALA A 154 12.24 8.78 1.55
N SER A 155 11.84 8.28 0.38
CA SER A 155 10.44 8.29 -0.03
C SER A 155 9.56 7.38 0.84
N LYS A 156 10.05 6.21 1.26
CA LYS A 156 9.30 5.33 2.16
C LYS A 156 9.25 5.85 3.60
N THR A 157 10.30 6.56 4.06
CA THR A 157 10.27 7.30 5.35
C THR A 157 9.27 8.44 5.28
N ALA A 158 9.21 9.18 4.18
CA ALA A 158 8.19 10.21 3.97
C ALA A 158 6.77 9.63 4.00
N LEU A 159 6.53 8.48 3.36
CA LEU A 159 5.26 7.75 3.46
C LEU A 159 4.92 7.43 4.92
N ASN A 160 5.89 6.92 5.68
CA ASN A 160 5.68 6.59 7.10
C ASN A 160 5.23 7.82 7.89
N GLN A 161 5.91 8.96 7.70
CA GLN A 161 5.55 10.21 8.38
C GLN A 161 4.15 10.71 7.97
N LEU A 162 3.81 10.68 6.67
CA LEU A 162 2.50 11.10 6.18
C LEU A 162 1.38 10.24 6.77
N VAL A 163 1.52 8.92 6.73
CA VAL A 163 0.51 7.98 7.28
C VAL A 163 0.39 8.16 8.80
N ARG A 164 1.52 8.33 9.51
CA ARG A 164 1.50 8.59 10.95
C ARG A 164 0.76 9.89 11.28
N THR A 165 1.01 10.97 10.56
CA THR A 165 0.30 12.25 10.73
C THR A 165 -1.20 12.09 10.48
N MET A 166 -1.59 11.45 9.37
CA MET A 166 -2.99 11.18 9.05
C MET A 166 -3.67 10.33 10.12
N SER A 167 -2.98 9.34 10.70
CA SER A 167 -3.54 8.50 11.76
C SER A 167 -3.92 9.30 13.00
N ILE A 168 -3.12 10.30 13.37
CA ILE A 168 -3.38 11.21 14.49
C ILE A 168 -4.60 12.09 14.19
N GLU A 169 -4.70 12.62 12.96
CA GLU A 169 -5.84 13.44 12.55
C GLU A 169 -7.15 12.65 12.53
N LEU A 170 -7.13 11.41 12.03
CA LEU A 170 -8.28 10.50 12.03
C LEU A 170 -8.76 10.21 13.45
N ALA A 171 -7.82 9.92 14.37
CA ALA A 171 -8.12 9.69 15.78
C ALA A 171 -8.67 10.95 16.48
N ALA A 172 -8.09 12.13 16.22
CA ALA A 172 -8.56 13.40 16.77
C ALA A 172 -10.02 13.72 16.36
N LYS A 173 -10.40 13.32 15.14
CA LYS A 173 -11.76 13.44 14.62
C LYS A 173 -12.68 12.29 15.06
N LYS A 174 -12.20 11.37 15.90
CA LYS A 174 -12.93 10.17 16.37
C LYS A 174 -13.49 9.32 15.21
N GLN A 175 -12.81 9.31 14.08
CA GLN A 175 -13.21 8.48 12.94
C GLN A 175 -12.81 7.02 13.22
N PRO A 176 -13.68 6.03 12.95
CA PRO A 176 -13.36 4.61 13.16
C PRO A 176 -12.48 4.06 12.04
N VAL A 177 -11.28 4.63 11.90
CA VAL A 177 -10.31 4.29 10.87
C VAL A 177 -8.93 4.10 11.50
N SER A 178 -8.28 3.00 11.18
CA SER A 178 -6.87 2.75 11.52
C SER A 178 -6.01 2.81 10.26
N ALA A 179 -5.09 3.77 10.21
CA ALA A 179 -4.10 3.89 9.15
C ALA A 179 -2.80 3.21 9.61
N ILE A 180 -2.34 2.19 8.88
CA ILE A 180 -1.17 1.40 9.22
C ILE A 180 -0.18 1.30 8.06
N LEU A 181 1.05 0.98 8.41
CA LEU A 181 2.13 0.71 7.45
C LEU A 181 2.53 -0.76 7.53
N LEU A 182 2.86 -1.34 6.38
CA LEU A 182 3.21 -2.75 6.25
C LEU A 182 4.53 -2.93 5.49
N HIS A 183 5.41 -3.79 6.02
CA HIS A 183 6.58 -4.29 5.30
C HIS A 183 6.38 -5.76 4.92
N PRO A 184 6.33 -6.10 3.62
CA PRO A 184 6.01 -7.45 3.16
C PRO A 184 7.18 -8.44 3.26
N GLY A 185 8.36 -8.02 3.72
CA GLY A 185 9.59 -8.77 3.50
C GLY A 185 10.09 -8.63 2.07
N THR A 186 11.05 -9.46 1.67
CA THR A 186 11.48 -9.51 0.27
C THR A 186 10.60 -10.51 -0.48
N VAL A 187 9.80 -10.01 -1.40
CA VAL A 187 8.83 -10.80 -2.16
C VAL A 187 9.32 -11.00 -3.58
N ASP A 188 9.15 -12.19 -4.14
CA ASP A 188 9.51 -12.51 -5.53
C ASP A 188 8.60 -11.76 -6.51
N THR A 189 9.10 -10.62 -6.94
CA THR A 189 8.44 -9.69 -7.88
C THR A 189 9.47 -9.06 -8.80
N ASP A 190 9.02 -8.42 -9.87
CA ASP A 190 9.90 -7.69 -10.79
C ASP A 190 10.70 -6.59 -10.07
N MET A 191 10.12 -5.98 -9.02
CA MET A 191 10.80 -4.99 -8.20
C MET A 191 12.03 -5.56 -7.48
N SER A 192 11.94 -6.76 -6.94
CA SER A 192 13.03 -7.40 -6.18
C SER A 192 14.02 -8.17 -7.05
N LYS A 193 13.61 -8.59 -8.26
CA LYS A 193 14.36 -9.47 -9.15
C LYS A 193 15.84 -9.10 -9.33
N PRO A 194 16.22 -7.82 -9.51
CA PRO A 194 17.64 -7.46 -9.66
C PRO A 194 18.49 -7.68 -8.39
N PHE A 195 17.84 -7.81 -7.21
CA PHE A 195 18.49 -7.86 -5.90
C PHE A 195 18.36 -9.22 -5.20
N GLN A 196 17.65 -10.17 -5.77
CA GLN A 196 17.34 -11.46 -5.14
C GLN A 196 18.56 -12.31 -4.81
N ARG A 197 19.67 -12.14 -5.55
CA ARG A 197 20.94 -12.86 -5.29
C ARG A 197 21.54 -12.57 -3.91
N ALA A 198 21.23 -11.40 -3.34
CA ALA A 198 21.69 -10.99 -2.02
C ALA A 198 20.74 -11.36 -0.89
N VAL A 199 19.60 -11.96 -1.21
CA VAL A 199 18.59 -12.35 -0.21
C VAL A 199 19.01 -13.65 0.47
N PRO A 200 19.08 -13.69 1.82
CA PRO A 200 19.43 -14.92 2.53
C PRO A 200 18.46 -16.06 2.23
N PRO A 201 18.93 -17.32 2.29
CA PRO A 201 18.06 -18.48 2.13
C PRO A 201 16.82 -18.41 3.04
N GLY A 202 15.64 -18.72 2.49
CA GLY A 202 14.37 -18.70 3.22
C GLY A 202 13.79 -17.30 3.50
N LYS A 203 14.41 -16.22 3.00
CA LYS A 203 13.94 -14.83 3.17
C LYS A 203 13.35 -14.22 1.89
N LEU A 204 13.33 -14.95 0.79
CA LEU A 204 12.60 -14.59 -0.42
C LEU A 204 11.23 -15.27 -0.39
N PHE A 205 10.18 -14.48 -0.27
CA PHE A 205 8.81 -14.97 -0.12
C PHE A 205 8.08 -15.02 -1.45
N THR A 206 7.17 -15.98 -1.60
CA THR A 206 6.21 -15.96 -2.71
C THR A 206 5.21 -14.82 -2.53
N ARG A 207 4.59 -14.39 -3.62
CA ARG A 207 3.53 -13.36 -3.61
C ARG A 207 2.34 -13.80 -2.76
N GLU A 208 1.98 -15.08 -2.84
CA GLU A 208 0.89 -15.68 -2.09
C GLU A 208 1.14 -15.67 -0.59
N PHE A 209 2.34 -16.10 -0.17
CA PHE A 209 2.73 -16.09 1.24
C PHE A 209 2.72 -14.66 1.81
N ALA A 210 3.35 -13.71 1.11
CA ALA A 210 3.38 -12.32 1.55
C ALA A 210 1.97 -11.73 1.67
N ALA A 211 1.12 -11.93 0.67
CA ALA A 211 -0.27 -11.46 0.68
C ALA A 211 -1.05 -12.09 1.86
N GLN A 212 -0.91 -13.39 2.10
CA GLN A 212 -1.57 -14.09 3.21
C GLN A 212 -1.17 -13.51 4.56
N LYS A 213 0.14 -13.27 4.77
CA LYS A 213 0.67 -12.70 6.02
C LYS A 213 0.16 -11.30 6.26
N LEU A 214 0.23 -10.44 5.25
CA LEU A 214 -0.21 -9.05 5.36
C LEU A 214 -1.73 -8.94 5.59
N LEU A 215 -2.53 -9.72 4.87
CA LEU A 215 -3.98 -9.76 5.11
C LEU A 215 -4.31 -10.29 6.50
N GLY A 216 -3.55 -11.27 7.02
CA GLY A 216 -3.71 -11.73 8.40
C GLY A 216 -3.36 -10.68 9.47
N ILE A 217 -2.47 -9.72 9.17
CA ILE A 217 -2.24 -8.55 10.03
C ILE A 217 -3.45 -7.60 9.94
N ILE A 218 -3.86 -7.25 8.71
CA ILE A 218 -4.99 -6.34 8.45
C ILE A 218 -6.28 -6.83 9.13
N ASP A 219 -6.54 -8.14 9.14
CA ASP A 219 -7.73 -8.72 9.76
C ASP A 219 -7.81 -8.51 11.28
N ARG A 220 -6.64 -8.35 11.93
CA ARG A 220 -6.53 -8.18 13.39
C ARG A 220 -6.36 -6.73 13.83
N VAL A 221 -6.28 -5.80 12.88
CA VAL A 221 -6.10 -4.36 13.20
C VAL A 221 -7.28 -3.84 14.01
N SER A 222 -6.96 -3.21 15.12
CA SER A 222 -7.87 -2.52 16.03
C SER A 222 -7.61 -1.02 16.06
N ALA A 223 -8.40 -0.26 16.81
CA ALA A 223 -8.15 1.16 17.06
C ALA A 223 -6.79 1.41 17.73
N GLY A 224 -6.32 0.49 18.57
CA GLY A 224 -5.02 0.56 19.24
C GLY A 224 -3.80 0.39 18.32
N ASP A 225 -4.01 0.01 17.07
CA ASP A 225 -2.95 -0.21 16.08
C ASP A 225 -2.81 0.98 15.12
N ASN A 226 -3.63 2.01 15.29
CA ASN A 226 -3.63 3.18 14.43
C ASN A 226 -2.26 3.88 14.44
N GLY A 227 -1.67 4.07 13.28
CA GLY A 227 -0.36 4.69 13.09
C GLY A 227 0.83 3.78 13.34
N LYS A 228 0.67 2.46 13.47
CA LYS A 228 1.77 1.50 13.62
C LYS A 228 2.35 1.05 12.29
N PHE A 229 3.60 0.59 12.36
CA PHE A 229 4.33 0.01 11.23
C PHE A 229 4.68 -1.44 11.52
N PHE A 230 4.12 -2.39 10.77
CA PHE A 230 4.28 -3.82 10.97
C PHE A 230 5.13 -4.50 9.90
N ALA A 231 5.99 -5.41 10.33
CA ALA A 231 6.60 -6.39 9.45
C ALA A 231 5.60 -7.50 9.09
N TRP A 232 5.92 -8.27 8.05
CA TRP A 232 5.13 -9.40 7.54
C TRP A 232 4.81 -10.48 8.60
N ASP A 233 5.58 -10.59 9.66
CA ASP A 233 5.39 -11.50 10.80
C ASP A 233 4.57 -10.89 11.94
N GLY A 234 4.13 -9.64 11.79
CA GLY A 234 3.34 -8.90 12.77
C GLY A 234 4.16 -8.16 13.82
N GLN A 235 5.48 -8.21 13.76
CA GLN A 235 6.33 -7.40 14.65
C GLN A 235 6.27 -5.93 14.26
N GLU A 236 6.23 -5.05 15.24
CA GLU A 236 6.31 -3.61 15.02
C GLU A 236 7.73 -3.21 14.63
N ILE A 237 7.85 -2.36 13.61
CA ILE A 237 9.13 -1.81 13.14
C ILE A 237 9.27 -0.41 13.71
N SER A 238 10.42 -0.13 14.33
CA SER A 238 10.79 1.21 14.79
C SER A 238 10.96 2.19 13.61
N TRP A 239 10.68 3.46 13.89
CA TRP A 239 10.83 4.57 12.92
C TRP A 239 12.28 4.86 12.53
#